data_084cd20029097676f5407853be2e0cfb
#
_entry.id   084cd20029097676f5407853be2e0cfb
#
_cell.length_a   1.000
_cell.length_b   1.000
_cell.length_c   1.000
_cell.angle_alpha   90.00
_cell.angle_beta   90.00
_cell.angle_gamma   90.00
#
_symmetry.space_group_name_H-M   'P 1'
#
loop_
_entity.id
_entity.type
_entity.pdbx_description
1 polymer ?
#
loop_
_entity_poly.entity_id
_entity_poly.type
_entity_poly.pdbx_seq_one_letter_code
_entity_poly.pdbx_strand_id
1 'polypeptide(L)'
;MASTCGSRRAVFRRIAQRSFEEWPAYDAAPLYNRSSLGGLEEDVRVVSRAWFVQEEHSSVDQFVCLLPLAYFRFDPHDCYTGSTQYEMDTLFRIFVLKELYGWDHETALVEYLNRRPDVREQLGLETIPNQSTLWRSWHNRLTEDLREIIQAAARSILVNAQEEGVSIPREPDRKLSRHDRDTEEPDLDNQSILEQTQKVTSHLNHVVYPAFSLDRGEGCEIHENAYWDLQTYLGLRENLAANEGARSFTYESDRERTPLGHAHREQIQTLSIPEIRAMYRQAVGRLLDEAANTEEFFRAGIVAIDITEDAPFTGDRAGHEDEIIGTKENTDEYAYQWATVQLVGNAVPLVLDARPVRRGETRKEIVEDLLDSAQEMVYVDNVLMDREFDSQHVLEMISQRGLSYVVPKRMQTSEKAQAKRLLERDQDRYETDRKLHLGNDEWHETTLIYRRKENSEHDDYRQYSVFMSNRGGLIAMYAYRWEIESGYKSIKRFMAETTSKDFGLRFFYFAFACLLYSIWRAVDLLVQVELTGEYERSPIVTADNTLTLLRKETGIG
;
A
#
# COMPACT_ATOMS: atom_id res chain seq x y z
N MET A 1 8.97 -35.38 -4.06
CA MET A 1 9.48 -34.08 -4.51
C MET A 1 8.62 -33.04 -3.83
N ALA A 2 9.18 -32.22 -2.96
CA ALA A 2 8.41 -31.19 -2.28
C ALA A 2 7.80 -30.28 -3.34
N SER A 3 6.50 -30.08 -3.25
CA SER A 3 5.71 -29.24 -4.13
C SER A 3 6.41 -27.89 -4.33
N THR A 4 6.86 -27.62 -5.54
CA THR A 4 7.42 -26.33 -5.94
C THR A 4 6.40 -25.18 -5.84
N CYS A 5 5.16 -25.49 -5.50
CA CYS A 5 4.05 -24.56 -5.35
C CYS A 5 3.96 -23.90 -3.97
N GLY A 6 4.79 -24.30 -3.03
CA GLY A 6 4.65 -23.92 -1.62
C GLY A 6 5.09 -22.52 -1.23
N SER A 7 5.42 -21.62 -2.15
CA SER A 7 5.72 -20.24 -1.79
C SER A 7 5.07 -19.25 -2.75
N ARG A 8 4.59 -18.12 -2.22
CA ARG A 8 4.08 -16.99 -3.01
C ARG A 8 5.03 -16.65 -4.17
N ARG A 9 6.34 -16.72 -3.92
CA ARG A 9 7.37 -16.50 -4.91
C ARG A 9 7.32 -17.53 -6.05
N ALA A 10 7.03 -18.81 -5.76
CA ALA A 10 6.92 -19.82 -6.80
C ALA A 10 5.76 -19.51 -7.75
N VAL A 11 4.64 -19.00 -7.23
CA VAL A 11 3.52 -18.53 -8.06
C VAL A 11 3.92 -17.32 -8.89
N PHE A 12 4.57 -16.31 -8.31
CA PHE A 12 5.07 -15.17 -9.07
C PHE A 12 6.10 -15.55 -10.13
N ARG A 13 6.98 -16.52 -9.85
CA ARG A 13 7.88 -17.07 -10.88
C ARG A 13 7.10 -17.60 -12.06
N ARG A 14 6.07 -18.37 -11.79
CA ARG A 14 5.25 -19.00 -12.82
C ARG A 14 4.43 -17.95 -13.57
N ILE A 15 3.80 -17.03 -12.86
CA ILE A 15 3.09 -15.91 -13.46
C ILE A 15 4.01 -15.11 -14.39
N ALA A 16 5.23 -14.86 -13.97
CA ALA A 16 6.20 -14.08 -14.75
C ALA A 16 6.89 -14.90 -15.85
N GLN A 17 6.66 -16.20 -15.94
CA GLN A 17 7.32 -17.13 -16.89
C GLN A 17 8.86 -16.94 -16.92
N ARG A 18 9.46 -16.69 -15.78
CA ARG A 18 10.88 -16.35 -15.66
C ARG A 18 11.63 -17.36 -14.82
N SER A 19 12.92 -17.51 -15.12
CA SER A 19 13.85 -18.14 -14.21
C SER A 19 14.09 -17.22 -13.00
N PHE A 20 13.78 -17.70 -11.81
CA PHE A 20 14.02 -17.01 -10.56
C PHE A 20 15.11 -17.70 -9.74
N GLU A 21 15.93 -18.52 -10.37
CA GLU A 21 16.98 -19.28 -9.70
C GLU A 21 17.99 -18.36 -9.02
N GLU A 22 18.23 -17.18 -9.60
CA GLU A 22 19.13 -16.16 -9.07
C GLU A 22 18.51 -15.27 -7.99
N TRP A 23 17.22 -15.39 -7.74
CA TRP A 23 16.58 -14.55 -6.74
C TRP A 23 16.91 -15.06 -5.35
N PRO A 24 17.35 -14.17 -4.42
CA PRO A 24 17.68 -14.57 -3.07
C PRO A 24 16.50 -15.30 -2.41
N ALA A 25 16.78 -16.21 -1.49
CA ALA A 25 15.76 -16.92 -0.77
C ALA A 25 14.81 -15.93 -0.11
N TYR A 26 13.55 -15.93 -0.56
CA TYR A 26 12.55 -15.02 -0.07
C TYR A 26 11.92 -15.62 1.17
N ASP A 27 12.24 -15.08 2.33
CA ASP A 27 11.55 -15.41 3.56
C ASP A 27 10.31 -14.51 3.67
N ALA A 28 9.15 -15.10 3.43
CA ALA A 28 7.86 -14.42 3.62
C ALA A 28 7.49 -14.27 5.11
N ALA A 29 8.30 -14.83 6.00
CA ALA A 29 8.03 -14.87 7.43
C ALA A 29 7.81 -13.50 8.10
N PRO A 30 8.56 -12.45 7.72
CA PRO A 30 8.33 -11.11 8.24
C PRO A 30 7.14 -10.38 7.62
N LEU A 31 6.66 -10.85 6.46
CA LEU A 31 5.71 -10.13 5.62
C LEU A 31 4.28 -10.18 6.08
N TYR A 32 3.93 -11.27 6.78
CA TYR A 32 2.55 -11.56 7.10
C TYR A 32 2.44 -11.89 8.58
N ASN A 33 1.43 -11.37 9.23
CA ASN A 33 0.91 -12.06 10.39
C ASN A 33 0.43 -13.42 9.89
N ARG A 34 1.25 -14.44 10.10
CA ARG A 34 1.09 -15.78 9.52
C ARG A 34 -0.20 -16.49 9.93
N SER A 35 -0.95 -15.90 10.85
CA SER A 35 -2.20 -16.41 11.37
C SER A 35 -3.40 -15.54 10.99
N SER A 36 -3.19 -14.40 10.36
CA SER A 36 -4.28 -13.49 9.99
C SER A 36 -5.05 -14.02 8.78
N LEU A 37 -6.32 -14.27 9.01
CA LEU A 37 -7.24 -14.75 7.97
C LEU A 37 -7.56 -13.67 6.94
N GLY A 38 -7.72 -12.41 7.36
CA GLY A 38 -7.90 -11.29 6.43
C GLY A 38 -6.71 -11.12 5.48
N GLY A 39 -5.47 -11.27 6.01
CA GLY A 39 -4.28 -11.29 5.16
C GLY A 39 -4.25 -12.45 4.17
N LEU A 40 -4.72 -13.63 4.56
CA LEU A 40 -4.82 -14.78 3.65
C LEU A 40 -5.82 -14.53 2.51
N GLU A 41 -6.99 -14.00 2.81
CA GLU A 41 -8.00 -13.63 1.81
C GLU A 41 -7.44 -12.63 0.81
N GLU A 42 -6.84 -11.56 1.31
CA GLU A 42 -6.26 -10.51 0.48
C GLU A 42 -5.13 -11.02 -0.41
N ASP A 43 -4.27 -11.89 0.11
CA ASP A 43 -3.22 -12.50 -0.69
C ASP A 43 -3.79 -13.36 -1.83
N VAL A 44 -4.83 -14.13 -1.56
CA VAL A 44 -5.52 -14.89 -2.62
C VAL A 44 -6.08 -13.95 -3.67
N ARG A 45 -6.71 -12.86 -3.27
CA ARG A 45 -7.27 -11.84 -4.17
C ARG A 45 -6.20 -11.21 -5.06
N VAL A 46 -5.10 -10.76 -4.47
CA VAL A 46 -4.01 -10.10 -5.20
C VAL A 46 -3.30 -11.09 -6.14
N VAL A 47 -2.99 -12.29 -5.63
CA VAL A 47 -2.26 -13.29 -6.40
C VAL A 47 -3.11 -13.85 -7.54
N SER A 48 -4.43 -14.07 -7.34
CA SER A 48 -5.32 -14.53 -8.41
C SER A 48 -5.44 -13.49 -9.53
N ARG A 49 -5.58 -12.21 -9.19
CA ARG A 49 -5.61 -11.14 -10.19
C ARG A 49 -4.31 -11.10 -11.00
N ALA A 50 -3.16 -11.11 -10.33
CA ALA A 50 -1.87 -11.11 -11.00
C ALA A 50 -1.66 -12.35 -11.88
N TRP A 51 -2.19 -13.51 -11.46
CA TRP A 51 -2.13 -14.73 -12.23
C TRP A 51 -2.95 -14.65 -13.52
N PHE A 52 -4.22 -14.30 -13.45
CA PHE A 52 -5.12 -14.29 -14.61
C PHE A 52 -4.76 -13.22 -15.63
N VAL A 53 -4.18 -12.08 -15.20
CA VAL A 53 -3.62 -11.07 -16.11
C VAL A 53 -2.45 -11.63 -16.93
N GLN A 54 -1.68 -12.61 -16.41
CA GLN A 54 -0.44 -13.09 -17.04
C GLN A 54 -0.61 -14.37 -17.86
N GLU A 55 -1.48 -15.26 -17.44
CA GLU A 55 -1.61 -16.61 -17.98
C GLU A 55 -2.89 -16.73 -18.80
N GLU A 56 -2.89 -16.23 -20.04
CA GLU A 56 -4.06 -16.25 -20.96
C GLU A 56 -4.75 -17.63 -21.13
N HIS A 57 -4.04 -18.72 -20.82
CA HIS A 57 -4.55 -20.10 -20.96
C HIS A 57 -4.70 -20.82 -19.63
N SER A 58 -4.58 -20.13 -18.52
CA SER A 58 -4.75 -20.72 -17.20
C SER A 58 -6.22 -21.01 -16.90
N SER A 59 -6.46 -22.03 -16.10
CA SER A 59 -7.78 -22.31 -15.52
C SER A 59 -7.79 -21.94 -14.04
N VAL A 60 -8.98 -21.68 -13.51
CA VAL A 60 -9.15 -21.46 -12.06
C VAL A 60 -8.66 -22.65 -11.24
N ASP A 61 -8.83 -23.89 -11.75
CA ASP A 61 -8.35 -25.11 -11.09
C ASP A 61 -6.81 -25.11 -10.98
N GLN A 62 -6.14 -24.78 -12.07
CA GLN A 62 -4.69 -24.73 -12.10
C GLN A 62 -4.16 -23.66 -11.13
N PHE A 63 -4.80 -22.50 -11.07
CA PHE A 63 -4.45 -21.46 -10.12
C PHE A 63 -4.56 -21.97 -8.69
N VAL A 64 -5.69 -22.59 -8.31
CA VAL A 64 -5.90 -23.10 -6.95
C VAL A 64 -4.87 -24.16 -6.56
N CYS A 65 -4.56 -25.07 -7.49
CA CYS A 65 -3.51 -26.08 -7.25
C CYS A 65 -2.14 -25.45 -6.96
N LEU A 66 -1.86 -24.28 -7.55
CA LEU A 66 -0.59 -23.57 -7.45
C LEU A 66 -0.59 -22.45 -6.40
N LEU A 67 -1.72 -22.22 -5.72
CA LEU A 67 -1.84 -21.17 -4.72
C LEU A 67 -0.75 -21.30 -3.62
N PRO A 68 0.06 -20.26 -3.36
CA PRO A 68 1.16 -20.34 -2.42
C PRO A 68 0.68 -20.11 -1.00
N LEU A 69 0.63 -21.16 -0.19
CA LEU A 69 0.14 -21.14 1.19
C LEU A 69 1.23 -21.45 2.23
N ALA A 70 2.47 -21.70 1.81
CA ALA A 70 3.54 -22.14 2.70
C ALA A 70 3.94 -21.11 3.78
N TYR A 71 3.61 -19.85 3.58
CA TYR A 71 3.88 -18.78 4.55
C TYR A 71 2.77 -18.65 5.61
N PHE A 72 1.58 -19.20 5.36
CA PHE A 72 0.45 -19.11 6.29
C PHE A 72 0.52 -20.22 7.35
N ARG A 73 0.24 -19.87 8.59
CA ARG A 73 0.14 -20.83 9.69
C ARG A 73 -1.29 -21.26 9.89
N PHE A 74 -1.58 -22.50 9.54
CA PHE A 74 -2.89 -23.10 9.74
C PHE A 74 -3.12 -23.65 11.14
N ASP A 75 -2.05 -23.81 11.96
CA ASP A 75 -2.16 -24.42 13.29
C ASP A 75 -3.24 -23.79 14.19
N PRO A 76 -3.41 -22.45 14.25
CA PRO A 76 -4.45 -21.83 15.07
C PRO A 76 -5.88 -22.12 14.57
N HIS A 77 -6.01 -22.51 13.31
CA HIS A 77 -7.29 -22.73 12.62
C HIS A 77 -7.59 -24.23 12.38
N ASP A 78 -6.73 -25.12 12.89
CA ASP A 78 -6.91 -26.57 12.87
C ASP A 78 -7.41 -27.05 14.25
N CYS A 79 -8.69 -27.38 14.33
CA CYS A 79 -9.29 -27.87 15.56
C CYS A 79 -8.91 -29.33 15.91
N TYR A 80 -8.12 -30.00 15.05
CA TYR A 80 -7.74 -31.38 15.24
C TYR A 80 -6.26 -31.52 15.60
N THR A 81 -5.99 -32.11 16.76
CA THR A 81 -4.63 -32.26 17.31
C THR A 81 -3.99 -33.63 17.07
N GLY A 82 -4.66 -34.53 16.34
CA GLY A 82 -4.17 -35.87 16.04
C GLY A 82 -3.33 -35.97 14.75
N SER A 83 -2.74 -37.14 14.51
CA SER A 83 -2.07 -37.41 13.24
C SER A 83 -3.07 -37.40 12.08
N THR A 84 -2.76 -36.64 11.04
CA THR A 84 -3.63 -36.45 9.87
C THR A 84 -2.96 -36.93 8.60
N GLN A 85 -3.74 -37.46 7.68
CA GLN A 85 -3.27 -37.90 6.36
C GLN A 85 -3.16 -36.72 5.36
N TYR A 86 -3.92 -35.63 5.60
CA TYR A 86 -4.00 -34.48 4.70
C TYR A 86 -3.59 -33.21 5.45
N GLU A 87 -2.64 -32.49 4.87
CA GLU A 87 -2.19 -31.21 5.38
C GLU A 87 -3.27 -30.12 5.23
N MET A 88 -3.26 -29.12 6.10
CA MET A 88 -4.27 -28.07 6.10
C MET A 88 -4.24 -27.20 4.83
N ASP A 89 -3.07 -26.94 4.28
CA ASP A 89 -2.92 -26.20 3.03
C ASP A 89 -3.51 -26.95 1.83
N THR A 90 -3.40 -28.26 1.82
CA THR A 90 -4.05 -29.13 0.82
C THR A 90 -5.56 -29.14 0.99
N LEU A 91 -6.05 -29.22 2.23
CA LEU A 91 -7.49 -29.14 2.51
C LEU A 91 -8.05 -27.77 2.13
N PHE A 92 -7.33 -26.69 2.40
CA PHE A 92 -7.72 -25.35 1.98
C PHE A 92 -7.95 -25.31 0.45
N ARG A 93 -6.98 -25.74 -0.35
CA ARG A 93 -7.11 -25.78 -1.82
C ARG A 93 -8.27 -26.65 -2.29
N ILE A 94 -8.46 -27.81 -1.67
CA ILE A 94 -9.56 -28.75 -1.99
C ILE A 94 -10.91 -28.06 -1.72
N PHE A 95 -11.06 -27.36 -0.60
CA PHE A 95 -12.31 -26.68 -0.28
C PHE A 95 -12.52 -25.40 -1.09
N VAL A 96 -11.45 -24.70 -1.47
CA VAL A 96 -11.55 -23.59 -2.44
C VAL A 96 -12.09 -24.13 -3.79
N LEU A 97 -11.63 -25.29 -4.27
CA LEU A 97 -12.21 -25.93 -5.47
C LEU A 97 -13.70 -26.25 -5.28
N LYS A 98 -14.09 -26.78 -4.12
CA LYS A 98 -15.52 -27.05 -3.82
C LYS A 98 -16.36 -25.80 -3.97
N GLU A 99 -15.92 -24.70 -3.35
CA GLU A 99 -16.62 -23.40 -3.36
C GLU A 99 -16.61 -22.75 -4.75
N LEU A 100 -15.53 -22.89 -5.52
CA LEU A 100 -15.47 -22.40 -6.91
C LEU A 100 -16.55 -23.01 -7.80
N TYR A 101 -16.80 -24.31 -7.63
CA TYR A 101 -17.82 -25.02 -8.41
C TYR A 101 -19.23 -24.94 -7.79
N GLY A 102 -19.35 -24.41 -6.58
CA GLY A 102 -20.63 -24.31 -5.86
C GLY A 102 -21.25 -25.66 -5.51
N TRP A 103 -20.42 -26.67 -5.19
CA TRP A 103 -20.94 -27.98 -4.81
C TRP A 103 -21.42 -28.00 -3.36
N ASP A 104 -22.68 -28.31 -3.17
CA ASP A 104 -23.27 -28.42 -1.82
C ASP A 104 -22.70 -29.61 -1.03
N HIS A 105 -22.33 -30.70 -1.71
CA HIS A 105 -21.89 -31.94 -1.08
C HIS A 105 -20.50 -32.38 -1.54
N GLU A 106 -19.72 -32.92 -0.59
CA GLU A 106 -18.36 -33.41 -0.81
C GLU A 106 -18.31 -34.58 -1.81
N THR A 107 -19.43 -35.25 -2.09
CA THR A 107 -19.50 -36.31 -3.09
C THR A 107 -19.12 -35.82 -4.49
N ALA A 108 -19.60 -34.64 -4.90
CA ALA A 108 -19.27 -34.05 -6.20
C ALA A 108 -17.76 -33.74 -6.30
N LEU A 109 -17.17 -33.24 -5.22
CA LEU A 109 -15.73 -32.97 -5.12
C LEU A 109 -14.90 -34.26 -5.25
N VAL A 110 -15.31 -35.34 -4.57
CA VAL A 110 -14.67 -36.68 -4.70
C VAL A 110 -14.75 -37.18 -6.12
N GLU A 111 -15.92 -37.10 -6.78
CA GLU A 111 -16.08 -37.50 -8.17
C GLU A 111 -15.21 -36.65 -9.12
N TYR A 112 -15.14 -35.34 -8.87
CA TYR A 112 -14.28 -34.44 -9.65
C TYR A 112 -12.81 -34.85 -9.55
N LEU A 113 -12.27 -35.05 -8.34
CA LEU A 113 -10.89 -35.49 -8.13
C LEU A 113 -10.59 -36.86 -8.74
N ASN A 114 -11.59 -37.78 -8.78
CA ASN A 114 -11.46 -39.06 -9.46
C ASN A 114 -11.33 -38.90 -10.99
N ARG A 115 -12.04 -37.94 -11.58
CA ARG A 115 -12.04 -37.67 -13.03
C ARG A 115 -10.88 -36.81 -13.50
N ARG A 116 -10.17 -36.10 -12.58
CA ARG A 116 -9.11 -35.17 -12.88
C ARG A 116 -7.79 -35.59 -12.19
N PRO A 117 -7.09 -36.58 -12.79
CA PRO A 117 -5.79 -37.01 -12.25
C PRO A 117 -4.73 -35.91 -12.27
N ASP A 118 -4.80 -34.99 -13.23
CA ASP A 118 -3.95 -33.81 -13.33
C ASP A 118 -4.09 -32.88 -12.11
N VAL A 119 -5.31 -32.56 -11.69
CA VAL A 119 -5.60 -31.76 -10.50
C VAL A 119 -5.13 -32.48 -9.23
N ARG A 120 -5.40 -33.78 -9.14
CA ARG A 120 -4.98 -34.62 -8.00
C ARG A 120 -3.46 -34.62 -7.83
N GLU A 121 -2.72 -34.80 -8.92
CA GLU A 121 -1.26 -34.79 -8.91
C GLU A 121 -0.72 -33.41 -8.49
N GLN A 122 -1.29 -32.34 -9.02
CA GLN A 122 -0.90 -30.97 -8.67
C GLN A 122 -1.19 -30.60 -7.21
N LEU A 123 -2.26 -31.15 -6.62
CA LEU A 123 -2.57 -31.02 -5.18
C LEU A 123 -1.68 -31.91 -4.30
N GLY A 124 -0.85 -32.79 -4.88
CA GLY A 124 0.00 -33.71 -4.13
C GLY A 124 -0.75 -34.85 -3.43
N LEU A 125 -1.94 -35.20 -3.91
CA LEU A 125 -2.78 -36.25 -3.32
C LEU A 125 -2.34 -37.64 -3.80
N GLU A 126 -1.72 -38.41 -2.90
CA GLU A 126 -1.46 -39.85 -3.17
C GLU A 126 -2.75 -40.66 -3.19
N THR A 127 -3.66 -40.34 -2.28
CA THR A 127 -5.00 -40.94 -2.19
C THR A 127 -6.05 -39.82 -2.13
N ILE A 128 -7.19 -40.07 -2.76
CA ILE A 128 -8.32 -39.12 -2.73
C ILE A 128 -9.05 -39.28 -1.40
N PRO A 129 -9.27 -38.17 -0.65
CA PRO A 129 -10.08 -38.23 0.56
C PRO A 129 -11.50 -38.73 0.24
N ASN A 130 -12.03 -39.63 1.04
CA ASN A 130 -13.41 -40.01 0.89
C ASN A 130 -14.37 -38.91 1.40
N GLN A 131 -15.63 -38.98 0.99
CA GLN A 131 -16.66 -38.02 1.32
C GLN A 131 -16.78 -37.77 2.84
N SER A 132 -16.74 -38.81 3.65
CA SER A 132 -16.85 -38.68 5.10
C SER A 132 -15.61 -38.02 5.73
N THR A 133 -14.42 -38.20 5.15
CA THR A 133 -13.20 -37.50 5.58
C THR A 133 -13.29 -36.01 5.26
N LEU A 134 -13.72 -35.65 4.04
CA LEU A 134 -13.92 -34.24 3.67
C LEU A 134 -14.99 -33.58 4.54
N TRP A 135 -16.14 -34.24 4.73
CA TRP A 135 -17.19 -33.72 5.58
C TRP A 135 -16.70 -33.44 7.02
N ARG A 136 -15.96 -34.40 7.63
CA ARG A 136 -15.38 -34.20 8.98
C ARG A 136 -14.33 -33.09 8.97
N SER A 137 -13.51 -32.98 7.94
CA SER A 137 -12.54 -31.91 7.84
C SER A 137 -13.24 -30.55 7.80
N TRP A 138 -14.26 -30.40 6.96
CA TRP A 138 -15.02 -29.15 6.86
C TRP A 138 -15.71 -28.77 8.19
N HIS A 139 -16.41 -29.70 8.83
CA HIS A 139 -17.26 -29.38 9.99
C HIS A 139 -16.54 -29.44 11.33
N ASN A 140 -15.51 -30.26 11.47
CA ASN A 140 -14.91 -30.56 12.77
C ASN A 140 -13.42 -30.18 12.87
N ARG A 141 -12.76 -29.93 11.74
CA ARG A 141 -11.33 -29.63 11.72
C ARG A 141 -11.06 -28.15 11.41
N LEU A 142 -11.74 -27.57 10.44
CA LEU A 142 -11.60 -26.18 10.10
C LEU A 142 -12.41 -25.31 11.08
N THR A 143 -11.82 -24.19 11.53
CA THR A 143 -12.56 -23.17 12.27
C THR A 143 -13.63 -22.54 11.37
N GLU A 144 -14.64 -21.92 11.95
CA GLU A 144 -15.68 -21.20 11.22
C GLU A 144 -15.09 -20.10 10.37
N ASP A 145 -14.22 -19.28 10.97
CA ASP A 145 -13.53 -18.18 10.29
C ASP A 145 -12.72 -18.67 9.06
N LEU A 146 -11.99 -19.79 9.19
CA LEU A 146 -11.24 -20.33 8.05
C LEU A 146 -12.16 -20.80 6.91
N ARG A 147 -13.36 -21.33 7.24
CA ARG A 147 -14.36 -21.70 6.23
C ARG A 147 -14.88 -20.47 5.48
N GLU A 148 -15.08 -19.36 6.19
CA GLU A 148 -15.46 -18.09 5.58
C GLU A 148 -14.40 -17.56 4.62
N ILE A 149 -13.14 -17.61 5.02
CA ILE A 149 -12.03 -17.23 4.15
C ILE A 149 -11.94 -18.11 2.90
N ILE A 150 -12.20 -19.42 3.02
CA ILE A 150 -12.25 -20.31 1.86
C ILE A 150 -13.33 -19.85 0.86
N GLN A 151 -14.51 -19.48 1.35
CA GLN A 151 -15.59 -18.98 0.51
C GLN A 151 -15.27 -17.62 -0.12
N ALA A 152 -14.71 -16.70 0.65
CA ALA A 152 -14.27 -15.39 0.18
C ALA A 152 -13.15 -15.50 -0.87
N ALA A 153 -12.17 -16.39 -0.63
CA ALA A 153 -11.10 -16.69 -1.56
C ALA A 153 -11.63 -17.24 -2.89
N ALA A 154 -12.54 -18.22 -2.85
CA ALA A 154 -13.16 -18.76 -4.03
C ALA A 154 -13.90 -17.69 -4.85
N ARG A 155 -14.65 -16.81 -4.17
CA ARG A 155 -15.33 -15.71 -4.84
C ARG A 155 -14.36 -14.73 -5.47
N SER A 156 -13.30 -14.34 -4.78
CA SER A 156 -12.26 -13.43 -5.32
C SER A 156 -11.59 -14.01 -6.56
N ILE A 157 -11.36 -15.33 -6.58
CA ILE A 157 -10.82 -16.04 -7.75
C ILE A 157 -11.80 -15.98 -8.92
N LEU A 158 -13.11 -16.22 -8.69
CA LEU A 158 -14.13 -16.17 -9.75
C LEU A 158 -14.25 -14.75 -10.34
N VAL A 159 -14.29 -13.73 -9.49
CA VAL A 159 -14.38 -12.32 -9.94
C VAL A 159 -13.15 -11.95 -10.77
N ASN A 160 -11.96 -12.21 -10.27
CA ASN A 160 -10.73 -11.87 -10.99
C ASN A 160 -10.58 -12.66 -12.31
N ALA A 161 -10.99 -13.93 -12.34
CA ALA A 161 -11.00 -14.74 -13.56
C ALA A 161 -12.01 -14.20 -14.58
N GLN A 162 -13.19 -13.81 -14.14
CA GLN A 162 -14.23 -13.21 -15.00
C GLN A 162 -13.78 -11.86 -15.57
N GLU A 163 -13.19 -10.99 -14.75
CA GLU A 163 -12.66 -9.68 -15.20
C GLU A 163 -11.59 -9.83 -16.29
N GLU A 164 -10.80 -10.90 -16.25
CA GLU A 164 -9.72 -11.15 -17.22
C GLU A 164 -10.15 -12.12 -18.35
N GLY A 165 -11.46 -12.45 -18.45
CA GLY A 165 -12.00 -13.28 -19.52
C GLY A 165 -11.64 -14.77 -19.43
N VAL A 166 -11.17 -15.24 -18.28
CA VAL A 166 -10.90 -16.66 -18.01
C VAL A 166 -12.20 -17.41 -17.77
N SER A 167 -12.31 -18.62 -18.32
CA SER A 167 -13.51 -19.44 -18.13
C SER A 167 -13.71 -19.81 -16.66
N ILE A 168 -14.88 -19.50 -16.11
CA ILE A 168 -15.27 -19.78 -14.74
C ILE A 168 -16.30 -20.90 -14.67
N PRO A 169 -16.28 -21.75 -13.62
CA PRO A 169 -17.25 -22.85 -13.47
C PRO A 169 -18.66 -22.39 -13.09
N ARG A 170 -18.79 -21.22 -12.47
CA ARG A 170 -20.06 -20.58 -12.14
C ARG A 170 -19.91 -19.06 -12.03
N GLU A 171 -21.00 -18.33 -12.15
CA GLU A 171 -21.03 -16.90 -11.84
C GLU A 171 -20.68 -16.66 -10.36
N PRO A 172 -19.85 -15.65 -10.06
CA PRO A 172 -19.60 -15.28 -8.66
C PRO A 172 -20.91 -14.79 -8.04
N ASP A 173 -21.20 -15.26 -6.84
CA ASP A 173 -22.34 -14.75 -6.09
C ASP A 173 -22.19 -13.24 -5.91
N ARG A 174 -23.30 -12.49 -5.97
CA ARG A 174 -23.30 -11.07 -5.58
C ARG A 174 -22.62 -10.96 -4.23
N LYS A 175 -21.77 -9.95 -4.07
CA LYS A 175 -21.13 -9.67 -2.78
C LYS A 175 -22.17 -9.80 -1.66
N LEU A 176 -22.19 -10.96 -1.05
CA LEU A 176 -22.54 -11.06 0.34
C LEU A 176 -21.26 -10.62 1.04
N SER A 177 -21.19 -9.35 1.47
CA SER A 177 -20.16 -8.97 2.41
C SER A 177 -20.23 -9.90 3.62
N ARG A 178 -19.19 -10.03 4.43
CA ARG A 178 -19.30 -10.69 5.75
C ARG A 178 -20.55 -10.20 6.52
N HIS A 179 -20.98 -8.97 6.26
CA HIS A 179 -22.17 -8.33 6.79
C HIS A 179 -23.52 -8.84 6.24
N ASP A 180 -23.56 -9.54 5.10
CA ASP A 180 -24.80 -10.10 4.55
C ASP A 180 -25.18 -11.46 5.17
N ARG A 181 -24.37 -11.99 6.09
CA ARG A 181 -24.68 -13.22 6.81
C ARG A 181 -25.27 -12.90 8.18
N ASP A 182 -26.59 -12.85 8.28
CA ASP A 182 -27.42 -12.95 9.51
C ASP A 182 -26.96 -12.20 10.77
N THR A 183 -25.98 -11.34 10.71
CA THR A 183 -25.84 -10.23 11.60
C THR A 183 -26.52 -9.04 10.92
N GLU A 184 -27.54 -8.50 11.53
CA GLU A 184 -27.91 -7.09 11.35
C GLU A 184 -26.58 -6.35 11.19
N GLU A 185 -26.34 -5.70 10.01
CA GLU A 185 -25.22 -4.77 9.89
C GLU A 185 -25.16 -4.04 11.22
N PRO A 186 -24.04 -4.03 11.94
CA PRO A 186 -23.98 -3.20 13.11
C PRO A 186 -24.38 -1.83 12.57
N ASP A 187 -25.57 -1.36 12.99
CA ASP A 187 -26.04 -0.03 12.60
C ASP A 187 -24.97 0.89 13.15
N LEU A 188 -23.93 1.14 12.31
CA LEU A 188 -22.81 2.00 12.63
C LEU A 188 -23.40 3.39 12.76
N ASP A 189 -24.05 3.61 13.91
CA ASP A 189 -24.60 4.91 14.17
C ASP A 189 -23.44 5.92 14.23
N ASN A 190 -23.70 7.09 13.72
CA ASN A 190 -22.72 8.17 13.71
C ASN A 190 -22.17 8.49 15.11
N GLN A 191 -22.90 8.16 16.16
CA GLN A 191 -22.50 8.40 17.54
C GLN A 191 -21.39 7.41 17.97
N SER A 192 -21.53 6.12 17.65
CA SER A 192 -20.51 5.11 17.95
C SER A 192 -19.20 5.38 17.20
N ILE A 193 -19.30 5.76 15.90
CA ILE A 193 -18.14 6.18 15.12
C ILE A 193 -17.47 7.39 15.77
N LEU A 194 -18.24 8.39 16.19
CA LEU A 194 -17.70 9.62 16.80
C LEU A 194 -16.99 9.32 18.13
N GLU A 195 -17.60 8.55 19.01
CA GLU A 195 -17.04 8.19 20.32
C GLU A 195 -15.75 7.40 20.18
N GLN A 196 -15.74 6.39 19.30
CA GLN A 196 -14.54 5.60 19.05
C GLN A 196 -13.44 6.42 18.36
N THR A 197 -13.80 7.28 17.38
CA THR A 197 -12.83 8.18 16.74
C THR A 197 -12.20 9.12 17.76
N GLN A 198 -12.97 9.67 18.69
CA GLN A 198 -12.44 10.53 19.75
C GLN A 198 -11.46 9.79 20.65
N LYS A 199 -11.80 8.59 21.10
CA LYS A 199 -10.94 7.74 21.94
C LYS A 199 -9.61 7.41 21.24
N VAL A 200 -9.68 6.96 19.98
CA VAL A 200 -8.49 6.59 19.19
C VAL A 200 -7.63 7.81 18.88
N THR A 201 -8.25 8.93 18.49
CA THR A 201 -7.52 10.16 18.18
C THR A 201 -6.78 10.68 19.42
N SER A 202 -7.42 10.72 20.59
CA SER A 202 -6.78 11.11 21.85
C SER A 202 -5.59 10.20 22.19
N HIS A 203 -5.78 8.88 22.06
CA HIS A 203 -4.70 7.92 22.29
C HIS A 203 -3.52 8.15 21.36
N LEU A 204 -3.74 8.24 20.05
CA LEU A 204 -2.66 8.45 19.08
C LEU A 204 -1.92 9.76 19.28
N ASN A 205 -2.58 10.84 19.68
CA ASN A 205 -1.92 12.10 19.99
C ASN A 205 -0.93 11.94 21.14
N HIS A 206 -1.30 11.24 22.20
CA HIS A 206 -0.42 10.98 23.33
C HIS A 206 0.78 10.10 22.96
N VAL A 207 0.64 9.24 21.98
CA VAL A 207 1.72 8.36 21.50
C VAL A 207 2.65 9.10 20.53
N VAL A 208 2.09 9.87 19.61
CA VAL A 208 2.82 10.44 18.46
C VAL A 208 3.53 11.74 18.80
N TYR A 209 2.87 12.67 19.46
CA TYR A 209 3.43 14.00 19.69
C TYR A 209 4.72 14.03 20.52
N PRO A 210 4.95 13.15 21.50
CA PRO A 210 6.25 13.08 22.18
C PRO A 210 7.45 12.66 21.30
N ALA A 211 7.23 12.38 20.01
CA ALA A 211 8.33 12.24 19.05
C ALA A 211 8.90 13.59 18.61
N PHE A 212 8.12 14.65 18.76
CA PHE A 212 8.53 16.01 18.43
C PHE A 212 9.06 16.71 19.68
N SER A 213 10.27 17.25 19.61
CA SER A 213 10.91 17.97 20.68
C SER A 213 11.60 19.22 20.14
N LEU A 214 11.51 20.31 20.90
CA LEU A 214 12.25 21.54 20.66
C LEU A 214 13.37 21.65 21.70
N ASP A 215 14.56 22.05 21.27
CA ASP A 215 15.66 22.38 22.21
C ASP A 215 15.35 23.69 22.93
N ARG A 216 14.58 23.57 24.00
CA ARG A 216 14.13 24.70 24.79
C ARG A 216 14.70 24.63 26.21
N GLY A 217 15.25 25.74 26.67
CA GLY A 217 15.82 25.85 28.01
C GLY A 217 14.79 25.59 29.12
N GLU A 218 15.29 25.16 30.28
CA GLU A 218 14.49 25.05 31.49
C GLU A 218 13.86 26.38 31.88
N GLY A 219 12.59 26.37 32.27
CA GLY A 219 11.87 27.58 32.73
C GLY A 219 11.14 28.35 31.62
N CYS A 220 11.00 27.78 30.43
CA CYS A 220 10.14 28.38 29.40
C CYS A 220 8.68 28.47 29.89
N GLU A 221 8.06 29.64 29.77
CA GLU A 221 6.69 29.88 30.22
C GLU A 221 5.61 29.11 29.44
N ILE A 222 5.89 28.78 28.19
CA ILE A 222 4.98 28.05 27.31
C ILE A 222 5.54 26.63 27.13
N HIS A 223 4.79 25.62 27.47
CA HIS A 223 5.17 24.22 27.23
C HIS A 223 5.27 23.91 25.73
N GLU A 224 6.22 23.05 25.35
CA GLU A 224 6.45 22.72 23.92
C GLU A 224 5.21 22.12 23.23
N ASN A 225 4.39 21.34 23.94
CA ASN A 225 3.14 20.81 23.39
C ASN A 225 2.23 21.90 22.83
N ALA A 226 2.26 23.14 23.37
CA ALA A 226 1.47 24.22 22.81
C ALA A 226 1.91 24.65 21.41
N TYR A 227 3.17 24.39 21.04
CA TYR A 227 3.67 24.60 19.66
C TYR A 227 3.15 23.55 18.71
N TRP A 228 3.05 22.29 19.15
CA TRP A 228 2.51 21.21 18.36
C TRP A 228 0.99 21.31 18.21
N ASP A 229 0.30 21.72 19.26
CA ASP A 229 -1.13 22.03 19.21
C ASP A 229 -1.41 23.19 18.25
N LEU A 230 -0.62 24.26 18.31
CA LEU A 230 -0.73 25.35 17.34
C LEU A 230 -0.43 24.86 15.92
N GLN A 231 0.61 24.07 15.71
CA GLN A 231 0.92 23.52 14.37
C GLN A 231 -0.22 22.66 13.85
N THR A 232 -0.79 21.80 14.70
CA THR A 232 -1.99 21.02 14.37
C THR A 232 -3.14 21.94 13.99
N TYR A 233 -3.42 22.95 14.78
CA TYR A 233 -4.47 23.93 14.51
C TYR A 233 -4.28 24.63 13.16
N LEU A 234 -3.05 25.00 12.80
CA LEU A 234 -2.73 25.60 11.50
C LEU A 234 -3.02 24.63 10.35
N GLY A 235 -2.75 23.35 10.54
CA GLY A 235 -3.03 22.30 9.55
C GLY A 235 -4.53 21.93 9.43
N LEU A 236 -5.33 22.25 10.45
CA LEU A 236 -6.78 21.94 10.46
C LEU A 236 -7.65 22.99 9.78
N ARG A 237 -7.12 24.14 9.50
CA ARG A 237 -7.84 25.23 8.82
C ARG A 237 -7.17 25.56 7.51
N GLU A 238 -7.88 25.37 6.45
CA GLU A 238 -7.40 25.73 5.10
C GLU A 238 -6.93 27.20 5.08
N ASN A 239 -5.75 27.40 4.47
CA ASN A 239 -5.17 28.73 4.21
C ASN A 239 -4.91 29.59 5.46
N LEU A 240 -4.51 28.98 6.57
CA LEU A 240 -4.24 29.71 7.79
C LEU A 240 -2.73 29.91 8.00
N ALA A 241 -2.30 31.16 7.95
CA ALA A 241 -0.90 31.53 8.24
C ALA A 241 -0.63 31.60 9.75
N ALA A 242 0.62 31.32 10.16
CA ALA A 242 1.01 31.20 11.57
C ALA A 242 0.59 32.39 12.45
N ASN A 243 0.71 33.65 11.98
CA ASN A 243 0.37 34.83 12.79
C ASN A 243 -1.14 34.97 13.02
N GLU A 244 -1.94 34.70 12.00
CA GLU A 244 -3.40 34.76 12.10
C GLU A 244 -3.91 33.54 12.88
N GLY A 245 -3.37 32.38 12.57
CA GLY A 245 -3.69 31.14 13.26
C GLY A 245 -3.39 31.18 14.75
N ALA A 246 -2.24 31.70 15.14
CA ALA A 246 -1.90 31.85 16.56
C ALA A 246 -2.86 32.75 17.32
N ARG A 247 -3.36 33.82 16.68
CA ARG A 247 -4.38 34.69 17.30
C ARG A 247 -5.69 33.94 17.50
N SER A 248 -6.16 33.28 16.46
CA SER A 248 -7.39 32.46 16.53
C SER A 248 -7.24 31.32 17.55
N PHE A 249 -6.09 30.64 17.58
CA PHE A 249 -5.76 29.61 18.55
C PHE A 249 -5.82 30.14 20.01
N THR A 250 -5.33 31.35 20.27
CA THR A 250 -5.40 31.98 21.60
C THR A 250 -6.84 32.18 22.07
N TYR A 251 -7.75 32.51 21.17
CA TYR A 251 -9.17 32.72 21.53
C TYR A 251 -9.96 31.41 21.67
N GLU A 252 -9.56 30.38 20.96
CA GLU A 252 -10.30 29.10 20.88
C GLU A 252 -9.73 28.04 21.84
N SER A 253 -8.48 28.23 22.36
CA SER A 253 -7.82 27.26 23.21
C SER A 253 -8.09 27.54 24.69
N ASP A 254 -8.28 26.48 25.47
CA ASP A 254 -8.39 26.54 26.94
C ASP A 254 -7.03 26.75 27.65
N ARG A 255 -5.93 26.90 26.90
CA ARG A 255 -4.60 27.10 27.46
C ARG A 255 -4.48 28.51 28.00
N GLU A 256 -3.95 28.64 29.22
CA GLU A 256 -3.64 29.96 29.81
C GLU A 256 -2.64 30.76 28.97
N ARG A 257 -1.73 30.07 28.28
CA ARG A 257 -0.68 30.68 27.45
C ARG A 257 -0.49 29.91 26.17
N THR A 258 -0.49 30.63 25.06
CA THR A 258 -0.32 30.10 23.70
C THR A 258 0.87 30.74 23.01
N PRO A 259 1.59 30.06 22.10
CA PRO A 259 2.68 30.65 21.36
C PRO A 259 2.18 31.71 20.37
N LEU A 260 2.91 32.78 20.23
CA LEU A 260 2.68 33.77 19.17
C LEU A 260 3.17 33.17 17.83
N GLY A 261 2.56 33.57 16.72
CA GLY A 261 2.90 33.01 15.41
C GLY A 261 4.34 33.24 14.96
N HIS A 262 4.95 34.40 15.33
CA HIS A 262 6.38 34.62 15.07
C HIS A 262 7.26 33.71 15.94
N ALA A 263 6.96 33.57 17.22
CA ALA A 263 7.70 32.69 18.12
C ALA A 263 7.60 31.23 17.70
N HIS A 264 6.43 30.80 17.23
CA HIS A 264 6.24 29.46 16.64
C HIS A 264 7.18 29.26 15.45
N ARG A 265 7.17 30.18 14.47
CA ARG A 265 8.03 30.05 13.29
C ARG A 265 9.53 30.10 13.66
N GLU A 266 9.94 31.00 14.53
CA GLU A 266 11.33 31.09 15.00
C GLU A 266 11.80 29.78 15.64
N GLN A 267 10.97 29.14 16.46
CA GLN A 267 11.30 27.82 17.03
C GLN A 267 11.40 26.71 15.97
N ILE A 268 10.49 26.68 15.01
CA ILE A 268 10.58 25.68 13.91
C ILE A 268 11.83 25.92 13.04
N GLN A 269 12.21 27.17 12.79
CA GLN A 269 13.39 27.52 12.00
C GLN A 269 14.73 27.18 12.70
N THR A 270 14.73 26.85 13.99
CA THR A 270 15.93 26.31 14.65
C THR A 270 16.19 24.83 14.28
N LEU A 271 15.17 24.11 13.76
CA LEU A 271 15.28 22.72 13.41
C LEU A 271 15.98 22.54 12.05
N SER A 272 16.96 21.67 12.01
CA SER A 272 17.58 21.24 10.76
C SER A 272 16.71 20.21 10.03
N ILE A 273 16.89 20.04 8.72
CA ILE A 273 16.21 19.03 7.91
C ILE A 273 16.37 17.60 8.49
N PRO A 274 17.59 17.16 8.89
CA PRO A 274 17.75 15.85 9.53
C PRO A 274 16.96 15.67 10.83
N GLU A 275 16.90 16.71 11.67
CA GLU A 275 16.11 16.67 12.92
C GLU A 275 14.61 16.56 12.62
N ILE A 276 14.09 17.35 11.68
CA ILE A 276 12.69 17.27 11.25
C ILE A 276 12.36 15.85 10.75
N ARG A 277 13.20 15.27 9.89
CA ARG A 277 13.01 13.90 9.40
C ARG A 277 13.09 12.85 10.52
N ALA A 278 14.04 13.00 11.44
CA ALA A 278 14.19 12.07 12.55
C ALA A 278 12.94 12.06 13.45
N MET A 279 12.41 13.23 13.81
CA MET A 279 11.17 13.37 14.58
C MET A 279 9.97 12.79 13.81
N TYR A 280 9.87 13.09 12.52
CA TYR A 280 8.83 12.56 11.65
C TYR A 280 8.84 11.02 11.62
N ARG A 281 10.00 10.42 11.33
CA ARG A 281 10.15 8.95 11.27
C ARG A 281 9.87 8.29 12.62
N GLN A 282 10.28 8.91 13.72
CA GLN A 282 9.95 8.43 15.07
C GLN A 282 8.43 8.45 15.31
N ALA A 283 7.75 9.52 14.90
CA ALA A 283 6.30 9.64 15.01
C ALA A 283 5.57 8.56 14.19
N VAL A 284 5.98 8.38 12.95
CA VAL A 284 5.42 7.35 12.06
C VAL A 284 5.71 5.94 12.59
N GLY A 285 6.92 5.69 13.12
CA GLY A 285 7.26 4.42 13.76
C GLY A 285 6.30 4.06 14.89
N ARG A 286 5.94 5.03 15.73
CA ARG A 286 4.94 4.84 16.80
C ARG A 286 3.52 4.60 16.25
N LEU A 287 3.13 5.27 15.15
CA LEU A 287 1.85 4.97 14.47
C LEU A 287 1.82 3.55 13.92
N LEU A 288 2.94 3.08 13.35
CA LEU A 288 3.06 1.72 12.86
C LEU A 288 3.01 0.69 14.00
N ASP A 289 3.57 1.01 15.18
CA ASP A 289 3.47 0.18 16.38
C ASP A 289 2.02 0.03 16.83
N GLU A 290 1.27 1.13 16.88
CA GLU A 290 -0.15 1.11 17.25
C GLU A 290 -1.00 0.37 16.22
N ALA A 291 -0.80 0.62 14.93
CA ALA A 291 -1.49 -0.10 13.86
C ALA A 291 -1.21 -1.61 13.90
N ALA A 292 0.02 -2.01 14.21
CA ALA A 292 0.44 -3.41 14.28
C ALA A 292 -0.14 -4.17 15.49
N ASN A 293 -0.79 -3.48 16.43
CA ASN A 293 -1.57 -4.13 17.48
C ASN A 293 -2.87 -4.75 16.95
N THR A 294 -3.28 -4.42 15.71
CA THR A 294 -4.42 -5.04 15.03
C THR A 294 -3.97 -6.18 14.12
N GLU A 295 -4.82 -7.19 13.93
CA GLU A 295 -4.56 -8.28 12.99
C GLU A 295 -4.72 -7.83 11.52
N GLU A 296 -5.38 -6.72 11.28
CA GLU A 296 -5.67 -6.17 9.95
C GLU A 296 -4.53 -5.33 9.37
N PHE A 297 -3.53 -4.97 10.17
CA PHE A 297 -2.39 -4.20 9.69
C PHE A 297 -1.12 -5.05 9.58
N PHE A 298 -0.52 -5.05 8.40
CA PHE A 298 0.75 -5.73 8.14
C PHE A 298 1.85 -4.70 7.91
N ARG A 299 2.96 -4.85 8.62
CA ARG A 299 4.20 -4.09 8.36
C ARG A 299 4.89 -4.58 7.09
N ALA A 300 4.15 -4.78 6.04
CA ALA A 300 4.68 -5.26 4.78
C ALA A 300 3.79 -4.81 3.63
N GLY A 301 4.37 -4.55 2.50
CA GLY A 301 3.57 -4.24 1.35
C GLY A 301 4.27 -3.56 0.20
N ILE A 302 3.44 -2.91 -0.58
CA ILE A 302 3.81 -2.11 -1.72
C ILE A 302 4.05 -0.69 -1.25
N VAL A 303 5.14 -0.09 -1.68
CA VAL A 303 5.37 1.34 -1.49
C VAL A 303 5.28 2.08 -2.81
N ALA A 304 4.74 3.29 -2.77
CA ALA A 304 4.84 4.24 -3.87
C ALA A 304 5.81 5.36 -3.49
N ILE A 305 6.62 5.78 -4.46
CA ILE A 305 7.53 6.92 -4.34
C ILE A 305 7.13 7.95 -5.40
N ASP A 306 6.95 9.19 -4.96
CA ASP A 306 6.61 10.28 -5.86
C ASP A 306 7.16 11.61 -5.34
N ILE A 307 7.20 12.61 -6.23
CA ILE A 307 7.65 13.98 -5.93
C ILE A 307 6.50 14.94 -6.18
N THR A 308 6.19 15.74 -5.19
CA THR A 308 5.19 16.80 -5.26
C THR A 308 5.83 18.17 -5.19
N GLU A 309 5.20 19.15 -5.83
CA GLU A 309 5.60 20.55 -5.83
C GLU A 309 4.82 21.31 -4.75
N ASP A 310 5.51 22.23 -4.07
CA ASP A 310 4.90 23.25 -3.22
C ASP A 310 4.31 24.38 -4.09
N ALA A 311 3.75 25.39 -3.47
CA ALA A 311 3.30 26.59 -4.17
C ALA A 311 4.44 27.24 -4.96
N PRO A 312 4.17 27.85 -6.12
CA PRO A 312 5.17 28.50 -6.94
C PRO A 312 5.99 29.53 -6.13
N PHE A 313 7.31 29.45 -6.33
CA PHE A 313 8.25 30.39 -5.68
C PHE A 313 8.14 31.77 -6.31
N THR A 314 7.91 32.78 -5.48
CA THR A 314 7.75 34.16 -5.93
C THR A 314 8.88 35.05 -5.45
N GLY A 315 9.29 36.00 -6.27
CA GLY A 315 10.30 37.03 -5.96
C GLY A 315 11.74 36.61 -6.29
N ASP A 316 12.71 37.24 -5.59
CA ASP A 316 14.12 37.03 -5.86
C ASP A 316 14.56 35.61 -5.47
N ARG A 317 15.27 34.94 -6.37
CA ARG A 317 15.79 33.58 -6.25
C ARG A 317 17.21 33.52 -5.65
N ALA A 318 17.86 34.66 -5.48
CA ALA A 318 19.22 34.72 -4.95
C ALA A 318 19.28 34.06 -3.56
N GLY A 319 20.18 33.09 -3.40
CA GLY A 319 20.34 32.29 -2.19
C GLY A 319 19.39 31.10 -2.05
N HIS A 320 18.53 30.85 -3.03
CA HIS A 320 17.60 29.70 -3.07
C HIS A 320 17.81 28.78 -4.27
N GLU A 321 18.89 28.97 -5.04
CA GLU A 321 19.11 28.30 -6.33
C GLU A 321 19.18 26.78 -6.20
N ASP A 322 19.65 26.26 -5.07
CA ASP A 322 19.76 24.82 -4.78
C ASP A 322 18.47 24.22 -4.20
N GLU A 323 17.54 25.09 -3.76
CA GLU A 323 16.32 24.68 -3.04
C GLU A 323 15.09 24.65 -3.95
N ILE A 324 15.12 25.40 -5.06
CA ILE A 324 14.00 25.52 -6.00
C ILE A 324 14.31 24.88 -7.34
N ILE A 325 13.32 24.19 -7.88
CA ILE A 325 13.43 23.43 -9.11
C ILE A 325 12.34 23.91 -10.06
N GLY A 326 12.60 23.91 -11.38
CA GLY A 326 11.59 24.25 -12.39
C GLY A 326 10.37 23.34 -12.30
N THR A 327 9.18 23.92 -12.39
CA THR A 327 7.92 23.15 -12.28
C THR A 327 7.68 22.28 -13.50
N LYS A 328 6.87 21.23 -13.32
CA LYS A 328 6.52 20.30 -14.42
C LYS A 328 5.64 20.96 -15.49
N GLU A 329 4.79 21.91 -15.09
CA GLU A 329 3.81 22.56 -15.97
C GLU A 329 4.39 23.75 -16.73
N ASN A 330 5.26 24.52 -16.08
CA ASN A 330 5.84 25.73 -16.65
C ASN A 330 7.35 25.82 -16.34
N THR A 331 8.19 25.72 -17.34
CA THR A 331 9.65 25.75 -17.18
C THR A 331 10.21 27.09 -16.67
N ASP A 332 9.43 28.16 -16.74
CA ASP A 332 9.80 29.49 -16.23
C ASP A 332 9.43 29.70 -14.76
N GLU A 333 8.60 28.80 -14.22
CA GLU A 333 8.22 28.78 -12.82
C GLU A 333 9.10 27.84 -12.01
N TYR A 334 9.30 28.16 -10.76
CA TYR A 334 10.10 27.36 -9.82
C TYR A 334 9.29 27.11 -8.55
N ALA A 335 9.51 25.94 -7.96
CA ALA A 335 8.91 25.58 -6.68
C ALA A 335 9.88 24.79 -5.82
N TYR A 336 9.65 24.73 -4.52
CA TYR A 336 10.22 23.71 -3.67
C TYR A 336 9.58 22.37 -4.03
N GLN A 337 10.36 21.30 -3.95
CA GLN A 337 9.87 19.95 -4.25
C GLN A 337 10.12 19.04 -3.07
N TRP A 338 9.15 18.20 -2.79
CA TRP A 338 9.17 17.23 -1.69
C TRP A 338 8.96 15.83 -2.24
N ALA A 339 9.82 14.89 -1.84
CA ALA A 339 9.67 13.49 -2.17
C ALA A 339 9.15 12.70 -0.96
N THR A 340 8.26 11.75 -1.18
CA THR A 340 7.75 10.86 -0.15
C THR A 340 7.78 9.41 -0.58
N VAL A 341 7.82 8.53 0.41
CA VAL A 341 7.54 7.10 0.28
C VAL A 341 6.32 6.78 1.13
N GLN A 342 5.32 6.15 0.52
CA GLN A 342 4.03 5.84 1.15
C GLN A 342 3.68 4.38 0.95
N LEU A 343 3.12 3.73 2.01
CA LEU A 343 2.44 2.46 1.86
C LEU A 343 1.18 2.64 1.01
N VAL A 344 0.98 1.74 0.06
CA VAL A 344 -0.17 1.74 -0.85
C VAL A 344 -0.69 0.32 -1.04
N GLY A 345 -1.82 0.20 -1.67
CA GLY A 345 -2.38 -1.11 -1.93
C GLY A 345 -3.24 -1.59 -0.75
N ASN A 346 -3.01 -2.78 -0.30
CA ASN A 346 -3.81 -3.43 0.74
C ASN A 346 -3.50 -2.95 2.16
N ALA A 347 -2.40 -2.21 2.29
CA ALA A 347 -2.04 -1.59 3.56
C ALA A 347 -2.80 -0.26 3.74
N VAL A 348 -2.86 0.19 4.99
CA VAL A 348 -3.27 1.55 5.29
C VAL A 348 -2.29 2.52 4.63
N PRO A 349 -2.74 3.52 3.88
CA PRO A 349 -1.86 4.45 3.18
C PRO A 349 -1.19 5.41 4.16
N LEU A 350 -0.06 5.01 4.71
CA LEU A 350 0.77 5.80 5.61
C LEU A 350 2.00 6.34 4.88
N VAL A 351 2.30 7.61 5.06
CA VAL A 351 3.55 8.21 4.56
C VAL A 351 4.68 7.83 5.50
N LEU A 352 5.58 6.96 5.06
CA LEU A 352 6.66 6.41 5.89
C LEU A 352 7.79 7.42 6.10
N ASP A 353 8.18 8.14 5.05
CA ASP A 353 9.17 9.21 5.12
C ASP A 353 8.88 10.29 4.09
N ALA A 354 9.37 11.49 4.38
CA ALA A 354 9.35 12.65 3.52
C ALA A 354 10.72 13.34 3.53
N ARG A 355 11.16 13.82 2.37
CA ARG A 355 12.41 14.57 2.24
C ARG A 355 12.30 15.72 1.25
N PRO A 356 13.08 16.78 1.43
CA PRO A 356 13.21 17.79 0.40
C PRO A 356 14.03 17.26 -0.79
N VAL A 357 13.73 17.77 -1.98
CA VAL A 357 14.51 17.54 -3.19
C VAL A 357 15.35 18.80 -3.48
N ARG A 358 16.63 18.61 -3.73
CA ARG A 358 17.54 19.70 -4.08
C ARG A 358 17.94 19.66 -5.56
N ARG A 359 18.29 20.80 -6.09
CA ARG A 359 18.79 20.90 -7.45
C ARG A 359 20.09 20.10 -7.61
N GLY A 360 20.16 19.28 -8.65
CA GLY A 360 21.33 18.44 -8.93
C GLY A 360 21.30 17.05 -8.29
N GLU A 361 20.39 16.77 -7.38
CA GLU A 361 20.19 15.42 -6.88
C GLU A 361 19.65 14.50 -7.99
N THR A 362 20.19 13.30 -8.04
CA THR A 362 19.72 12.27 -8.97
C THR A 362 18.48 11.57 -8.44
N ARG A 363 17.65 11.06 -9.33
CA ARG A 363 16.50 10.23 -8.92
C ARG A 363 16.92 8.99 -8.15
N LYS A 364 18.13 8.45 -8.41
CA LYS A 364 18.68 7.32 -7.67
C LYS A 364 18.91 7.68 -6.21
N GLU A 365 19.58 8.78 -5.90
CA GLU A 365 19.85 9.23 -4.53
C GLU A 365 18.55 9.46 -3.74
N ILE A 366 17.52 10.03 -4.38
CA ILE A 366 16.22 10.27 -3.76
C ILE A 366 15.53 8.96 -3.41
N VAL A 367 15.46 8.02 -4.37
CA VAL A 367 14.80 6.73 -4.17
C VAL A 367 15.56 5.89 -3.17
N GLU A 368 16.88 5.88 -3.22
CA GLU A 368 17.73 5.13 -2.30
C GLU A 368 17.52 5.55 -0.84
N ASP A 369 17.57 6.85 -0.55
CA ASP A 369 17.37 7.41 0.79
C ASP A 369 15.94 7.13 1.32
N LEU A 370 14.91 7.25 0.49
CA LEU A 370 13.54 6.94 0.88
C LEU A 370 13.30 5.44 1.11
N LEU A 371 13.91 4.58 0.30
CA LEU A 371 13.81 3.13 0.48
C LEU A 371 14.57 2.67 1.72
N ASP A 372 15.73 3.25 2.04
CA ASP A 372 16.45 2.95 3.27
C ASP A 372 15.55 3.24 4.48
N SER A 373 14.93 4.41 4.53
CA SER A 373 13.99 4.76 5.59
C SER A 373 12.76 3.84 5.64
N ALA A 374 12.19 3.51 4.50
CA ALA A 374 11.01 2.62 4.45
C ALA A 374 11.34 1.20 4.92
N GLN A 375 12.48 0.65 4.50
CA GLN A 375 12.91 -0.70 4.86
C GLN A 375 13.31 -0.85 6.34
N GLU A 376 13.65 0.25 7.03
CA GLU A 376 13.83 0.25 8.49
C GLU A 376 12.49 0.09 9.25
N MET A 377 11.37 0.50 8.66
CA MET A 377 10.05 0.54 9.30
C MET A 377 9.16 -0.63 8.91
N VAL A 378 9.20 -1.02 7.63
CA VAL A 378 8.32 -2.02 7.03
C VAL A 378 9.09 -2.91 6.08
N TYR A 379 8.57 -4.10 5.85
CA TYR A 379 9.10 -4.94 4.79
C TYR A 379 8.51 -4.51 3.44
N VAL A 380 9.38 -4.03 2.55
CA VAL A 380 9.01 -3.60 1.20
C VAL A 380 9.11 -4.79 0.25
N ASP A 381 8.04 -5.06 -0.51
CA ASP A 381 8.01 -6.11 -1.55
C ASP A 381 8.09 -5.51 -2.96
N ASN A 382 7.34 -4.45 -3.20
CA ASN A 382 7.23 -3.80 -4.50
C ASN A 382 7.33 -2.29 -4.37
N VAL A 383 7.95 -1.67 -5.38
CA VAL A 383 8.10 -0.22 -5.49
C VAL A 383 7.38 0.29 -6.74
N LEU A 384 6.43 1.16 -6.54
CA LEU A 384 5.69 1.83 -7.62
C LEU A 384 6.19 3.26 -7.75
N MET A 385 6.49 3.68 -8.95
CA MET A 385 7.01 5.03 -9.20
C MET A 385 6.41 5.63 -10.46
N ASP A 386 6.44 6.96 -10.57
CA ASP A 386 6.05 7.65 -11.80
C ASP A 386 7.15 7.59 -12.87
N ARG A 387 6.80 8.02 -14.06
CA ARG A 387 7.67 8.09 -15.24
C ARG A 387 8.93 8.94 -15.04
N GLU A 388 8.94 9.85 -14.10
CA GLU A 388 10.14 10.65 -13.84
C GLU A 388 11.29 9.82 -13.23
N PHE A 389 10.99 8.63 -12.73
CA PHE A 389 11.95 7.65 -12.22
C PHE A 389 12.36 6.61 -13.28
N ASP A 390 12.01 6.80 -14.57
CA ASP A 390 12.48 5.98 -15.71
C ASP A 390 14.01 6.16 -15.90
N SER A 391 14.77 5.56 -15.01
CA SER A 391 16.23 5.57 -14.99
C SER A 391 16.78 4.17 -14.74
N GLN A 392 17.64 3.70 -15.63
CA GLN A 392 18.28 2.38 -15.49
C GLN A 392 19.01 2.21 -14.15
N HIS A 393 19.61 3.29 -13.62
CA HIS A 393 20.32 3.24 -12.33
C HIS A 393 19.38 3.14 -11.13
N VAL A 394 18.16 3.69 -11.21
CA VAL A 394 17.12 3.50 -10.21
C VAL A 394 16.63 2.06 -10.23
N LEU A 395 16.31 1.53 -11.40
CA LEU A 395 15.78 0.17 -11.55
C LEU A 395 16.79 -0.89 -11.10
N GLU A 396 18.06 -0.70 -11.46
CA GLU A 396 19.14 -1.58 -11.03
C GLU A 396 19.31 -1.57 -9.50
N MET A 397 19.33 -0.39 -8.88
CA MET A 397 19.46 -0.25 -7.43
C MET A 397 18.34 -0.96 -6.69
N ILE A 398 17.07 -0.85 -7.17
CA ILE A 398 15.92 -1.54 -6.59
C ILE A 398 16.06 -3.06 -6.74
N SER A 399 16.50 -3.52 -7.93
CA SER A 399 16.70 -4.95 -8.19
C SER A 399 17.82 -5.54 -7.33
N GLN A 400 18.92 -4.81 -7.11
CA GLN A 400 20.02 -5.24 -6.24
C GLN A 400 19.59 -5.41 -4.78
N ARG A 401 18.56 -4.66 -4.34
CA ARG A 401 17.94 -4.83 -3.02
C ARG A 401 16.97 -6.03 -2.96
N GLY A 402 16.81 -6.76 -4.06
CA GLY A 402 15.86 -7.87 -4.16
C GLY A 402 14.39 -7.45 -4.24
N LEU A 403 14.13 -6.16 -4.46
CA LEU A 403 12.79 -5.60 -4.56
C LEU A 403 12.26 -5.70 -6.00
N SER A 404 10.94 -5.71 -6.11
CA SER A 404 10.25 -5.60 -7.40
C SER A 404 9.83 -4.16 -7.67
N TYR A 405 9.69 -3.80 -8.94
CA TYR A 405 9.24 -2.47 -9.31
C TYR A 405 8.27 -2.49 -10.49
N VAL A 406 7.44 -1.45 -10.58
CA VAL A 406 6.68 -1.10 -11.78
C VAL A 406 6.79 0.40 -12.02
N VAL A 407 7.30 0.76 -13.20
CA VAL A 407 7.54 2.15 -13.61
C VAL A 407 7.08 2.36 -15.05
N PRO A 408 6.31 3.40 -15.36
CA PRO A 408 5.95 3.69 -16.74
C PRO A 408 7.17 4.11 -17.54
N LYS A 409 7.30 3.56 -18.74
CA LYS A 409 8.35 3.89 -19.71
C LYS A 409 7.93 5.06 -20.60
N ARG A 410 8.78 6.06 -20.73
CA ARG A 410 8.63 7.06 -21.80
C ARG A 410 8.93 6.40 -23.13
N MET A 411 7.91 6.25 -23.97
CA MET A 411 8.07 5.64 -25.29
C MET A 411 9.00 6.47 -26.17
N GLN A 412 10.12 5.87 -26.56
CA GLN A 412 11.03 6.38 -27.56
C GLN A 412 10.71 5.81 -28.95
N THR A 413 11.59 6.00 -29.93
CA THR A 413 11.33 5.56 -31.30
C THR A 413 11.07 4.07 -31.43
N SER A 414 11.81 3.24 -30.68
CA SER A 414 11.65 1.77 -30.66
C SER A 414 10.32 1.33 -30.07
N GLU A 415 9.95 1.89 -28.92
CA GLU A 415 8.70 1.56 -28.24
C GLU A 415 7.48 2.03 -29.05
N LYS A 416 7.55 3.24 -29.65
CA LYS A 416 6.50 3.74 -30.55
C LYS A 416 6.32 2.86 -31.78
N ALA A 417 7.42 2.39 -32.39
CA ALA A 417 7.37 1.50 -33.54
C ALA A 417 6.76 0.13 -33.16
N GLN A 418 7.10 -0.40 -31.97
CA GLN A 418 6.52 -1.63 -31.49
C GLN A 418 5.01 -1.48 -31.18
N ALA A 419 4.61 -0.41 -30.50
CA ALA A 419 3.20 -0.14 -30.21
C ALA A 419 2.34 -0.01 -31.49
N LYS A 420 2.88 0.60 -32.57
CA LYS A 420 2.21 0.61 -33.88
C LYS A 420 2.00 -0.78 -34.47
N ARG A 421 3.04 -1.65 -34.38
CA ARG A 421 2.93 -3.04 -34.86
C ARG A 421 1.89 -3.86 -34.06
N LEU A 422 1.79 -3.60 -32.76
CA LEU A 422 0.79 -4.24 -31.90
C LEU A 422 -0.61 -3.76 -32.28
N LEU A 423 -0.79 -2.48 -32.56
CA LEU A 423 -2.05 -1.92 -33.03
C LEU A 423 -2.48 -2.52 -34.37
N GLU A 424 -1.55 -2.66 -35.33
CA GLU A 424 -1.80 -3.31 -36.62
C GLU A 424 -2.21 -4.79 -36.48
N ARG A 425 -1.81 -5.45 -35.40
CA ARG A 425 -2.12 -6.86 -35.10
C ARG A 425 -3.31 -7.04 -34.15
N ASP A 426 -3.90 -5.92 -33.71
CA ASP A 426 -4.97 -5.87 -32.71
C ASP A 426 -4.63 -6.66 -31.43
N GLN A 427 -3.41 -6.50 -30.94
CA GLN A 427 -2.88 -7.20 -29.79
C GLN A 427 -2.90 -6.30 -28.56
N ASP A 428 -3.70 -6.62 -27.56
CA ASP A 428 -3.93 -5.77 -26.38
C ASP A 428 -2.74 -5.73 -25.41
N ARG A 429 -1.97 -6.82 -25.34
CA ARG A 429 -0.82 -6.97 -24.46
C ARG A 429 0.37 -7.60 -25.16
N TYR A 430 1.56 -7.12 -24.84
CA TYR A 430 2.81 -7.69 -25.33
C TYR A 430 3.94 -7.46 -24.32
N GLU A 431 4.76 -8.47 -24.10
CA GLU A 431 5.92 -8.41 -23.22
C GLU A 431 7.18 -8.75 -23.96
N THR A 432 8.26 -8.05 -23.62
CA THR A 432 9.57 -8.31 -24.20
C THR A 432 10.67 -7.91 -23.22
N ASP A 433 11.70 -8.74 -23.14
CA ASP A 433 12.86 -8.44 -22.32
C ASP A 433 13.70 -7.34 -22.96
N ARG A 434 14.25 -6.50 -22.11
CA ARG A 434 15.09 -5.37 -22.48
C ARG A 434 16.32 -5.29 -21.60
N LYS A 435 17.47 -5.09 -22.21
CA LYS A 435 18.70 -4.75 -21.50
C LYS A 435 18.93 -3.24 -21.57
N LEU A 436 19.11 -2.63 -20.40
CA LEU A 436 19.40 -1.22 -20.24
C LEU A 436 20.88 -1.07 -19.89
N HIS A 437 21.62 -0.27 -20.65
CA HIS A 437 23.04 -0.08 -20.45
C HIS A 437 23.32 0.83 -19.26
N LEU A 438 24.10 0.34 -18.29
CA LEU A 438 24.48 1.07 -17.06
C LEU A 438 25.79 1.85 -17.20
N GLY A 439 26.60 1.53 -18.21
CA GLY A 439 27.97 1.97 -18.40
C GLY A 439 28.97 0.84 -18.11
N ASN A 440 30.22 1.00 -18.52
CA ASN A 440 31.30 0.04 -18.25
C ASN A 440 30.96 -1.44 -18.55
N ASP A 441 30.26 -1.70 -19.64
CA ASP A 441 29.76 -3.03 -20.05
C ASP A 441 28.79 -3.71 -19.06
N GLU A 442 28.20 -2.96 -18.13
CA GLU A 442 27.16 -3.43 -17.22
C GLU A 442 25.77 -3.17 -17.82
N TRP A 443 24.82 -4.09 -17.52
CA TRP A 443 23.48 -4.06 -18.05
C TRP A 443 22.46 -4.40 -16.97
N HIS A 444 21.36 -3.66 -16.96
CA HIS A 444 20.17 -3.99 -16.18
C HIS A 444 19.15 -4.70 -17.08
N GLU A 445 18.63 -5.83 -16.61
CA GLU A 445 17.58 -6.57 -17.32
C GLU A 445 16.20 -6.20 -16.78
N THR A 446 15.29 -5.83 -17.67
CA THR A 446 13.90 -5.50 -17.33
C THR A 446 12.97 -6.02 -18.42
N THR A 447 11.69 -6.17 -18.09
CA THR A 447 10.66 -6.48 -19.08
C THR A 447 9.90 -5.21 -19.43
N LEU A 448 9.74 -4.94 -20.72
CA LEU A 448 8.82 -3.95 -21.23
C LEU A 448 7.46 -4.61 -21.43
N ILE A 449 6.43 -4.04 -20.80
CA ILE A 449 5.06 -4.54 -20.84
C ILE A 449 4.22 -3.46 -21.55
N TYR A 450 3.72 -3.79 -22.73
CA TYR A 450 2.81 -2.97 -23.51
C TYR A 450 1.39 -3.36 -23.15
N ARG A 451 0.57 -2.41 -22.73
CA ARG A 451 -0.85 -2.61 -22.44
C ARG A 451 -1.67 -1.58 -23.19
N ARG A 452 -2.67 -2.04 -23.94
CA ARG A 452 -3.64 -1.18 -24.60
C ARG A 452 -4.55 -0.54 -23.57
N LYS A 453 -4.86 0.73 -23.76
CA LYS A 453 -5.78 1.49 -22.90
C LYS A 453 -7.22 1.23 -23.37
N GLU A 454 -8.10 0.88 -22.45
CA GLU A 454 -9.49 0.55 -22.76
C GLU A 454 -10.28 1.72 -23.39
N ASN A 455 -9.99 2.96 -22.97
CA ASN A 455 -10.72 4.16 -23.41
C ASN A 455 -9.77 5.20 -24.00
N SER A 456 -9.00 4.83 -25.04
CA SER A 456 -8.10 5.77 -25.69
C SER A 456 -8.80 6.53 -26.81
N GLU A 457 -8.76 7.86 -26.77
CA GLU A 457 -9.23 8.74 -27.86
C GLU A 457 -8.24 8.83 -29.05
N HIS A 458 -7.14 8.09 -29.00
CA HIS A 458 -6.08 8.15 -30.00
C HIS A 458 -6.13 6.95 -30.93
N ASP A 459 -5.88 7.17 -32.23
CA ASP A 459 -5.83 6.13 -33.29
C ASP A 459 -4.42 5.66 -33.61
N ASP A 460 -3.44 5.90 -32.74
CA ASP A 460 -2.03 5.58 -32.97
C ASP A 460 -1.40 4.87 -31.76
N TYR A 461 -0.04 4.80 -31.74
CA TYR A 461 0.73 4.18 -30.66
C TYR A 461 0.37 4.68 -29.25
N ARG A 462 -0.29 5.84 -29.10
CA ARG A 462 -0.74 6.40 -27.82
C ARG A 462 -1.89 5.61 -27.19
N GLN A 463 -2.47 4.65 -27.94
CA GLN A 463 -3.39 3.66 -27.35
C GLN A 463 -2.69 2.77 -26.34
N TYR A 464 -1.37 2.65 -26.38
CA TYR A 464 -0.63 1.82 -25.44
C TYR A 464 0.02 2.64 -24.33
N SER A 465 0.04 2.03 -23.14
CA SER A 465 0.98 2.37 -22.07
C SER A 465 2.09 1.32 -22.05
N VAL A 466 3.32 1.75 -21.77
CA VAL A 466 4.46 0.85 -21.65
C VAL A 466 5.00 0.97 -20.24
N PHE A 467 5.24 -0.16 -19.60
CA PHE A 467 5.79 -0.25 -18.26
C PHE A 467 7.08 -1.04 -18.27
N MET A 468 7.92 -0.78 -17.29
CA MET A 468 9.09 -1.59 -16.96
C MET A 468 8.87 -2.28 -15.64
N SER A 469 9.20 -3.56 -15.58
CA SER A 469 9.14 -4.35 -14.37
C SER A 469 10.20 -5.46 -14.40
N ASN A 470 10.80 -5.77 -13.28
CA ASN A 470 11.64 -6.97 -13.13
C ASN A 470 10.83 -8.21 -12.75
N ARG A 471 9.51 -8.08 -12.62
CA ARG A 471 8.52 -9.17 -12.46
C ARG A 471 7.32 -8.89 -13.34
N GLY A 472 7.12 -9.67 -14.37
CA GLY A 472 5.86 -9.65 -15.11
C GLY A 472 4.66 -9.92 -14.18
N GLY A 473 3.47 -9.44 -14.55
CA GLY A 473 2.24 -9.64 -13.77
C GLY A 473 1.92 -8.59 -12.73
N LEU A 474 2.89 -7.81 -12.30
CA LEU A 474 2.67 -6.79 -11.27
C LEU A 474 2.06 -5.48 -11.78
N ILE A 475 1.83 -5.38 -13.10
CA ILE A 475 1.31 -4.15 -13.73
C ILE A 475 -0.07 -3.75 -13.19
N ALA A 476 -0.90 -4.72 -12.80
CA ALA A 476 -2.19 -4.43 -12.17
C ALA A 476 -2.03 -3.66 -10.85
N MET A 477 -0.94 -3.91 -10.12
CA MET A 477 -0.64 -3.20 -8.87
C MET A 477 -0.27 -1.73 -9.11
N TYR A 478 0.08 -1.35 -10.35
CA TYR A 478 0.40 0.03 -10.66
C TYR A 478 -0.79 0.99 -10.42
N ALA A 479 -2.00 0.49 -10.43
CA ALA A 479 -3.18 1.26 -10.09
C ALA A 479 -3.10 1.85 -8.65
N TYR A 480 -2.44 1.15 -7.73
CA TYR A 480 -2.24 1.62 -6.36
C TYR A 480 -1.38 2.88 -6.25
N ARG A 481 -0.57 3.19 -7.26
CA ARG A 481 0.20 4.42 -7.30
C ARG A 481 -0.69 5.68 -7.24
N TRP A 482 -1.92 5.61 -7.75
CA TRP A 482 -2.88 6.72 -7.65
C TRP A 482 -3.23 7.11 -6.21
N GLU A 483 -3.00 6.23 -5.25
CA GLU A 483 -3.23 6.52 -3.84
C GLU A 483 -2.27 7.59 -3.31
N ILE A 484 -1.01 7.63 -3.78
CA ILE A 484 -0.07 8.67 -3.38
C ILE A 484 -0.48 10.04 -3.94
N GLU A 485 -0.98 10.09 -5.19
CA GLU A 485 -1.50 11.33 -5.77
C GLU A 485 -2.75 11.84 -5.03
N SER A 486 -3.64 10.92 -4.66
CA SER A 486 -4.82 11.25 -3.85
C SER A 486 -4.42 11.66 -2.43
N GLY A 487 -3.40 11.00 -1.87
CA GLY A 487 -2.79 11.38 -0.60
C GLY A 487 -2.26 12.81 -0.61
N TYR A 488 -1.55 13.21 -1.66
CA TYR A 488 -1.02 14.57 -1.76
C TYR A 488 -2.12 15.66 -1.77
N LYS A 489 -3.29 15.37 -2.35
CA LYS A 489 -4.42 16.33 -2.30
C LYS A 489 -4.87 16.56 -0.86
N SER A 490 -4.96 15.51 -0.06
CA SER A 490 -5.30 15.61 1.37
C SER A 490 -4.17 16.25 2.17
N ILE A 491 -2.92 15.84 1.94
CA ILE A 491 -1.73 16.40 2.61
C ILE A 491 -1.65 17.90 2.39
N LYS A 492 -1.84 18.38 1.15
CA LYS A 492 -1.81 19.82 0.85
C LYS A 492 -2.93 20.61 1.56
N ARG A 493 -4.07 19.99 1.82
CA ARG A 493 -5.13 20.63 2.64
C ARG A 493 -4.74 20.78 4.12
N PHE A 494 -3.85 19.91 4.62
CA PHE A 494 -3.35 19.92 5.99
C PHE A 494 -2.11 20.81 6.16
N MET A 495 -1.57 21.37 5.09
CA MET A 495 -0.43 22.27 5.16
C MET A 495 -0.83 23.63 5.71
N ALA A 496 -0.03 24.13 6.69
CA ALA A 496 -0.10 25.52 7.11
C ALA A 496 0.36 26.43 5.97
N GLU A 497 -0.32 27.56 5.79
CA GLU A 497 0.06 28.54 4.76
C GLU A 497 1.26 29.37 5.19
N THR A 498 2.17 29.65 4.27
CA THR A 498 3.32 30.52 4.54
C THR A 498 3.82 31.24 3.28
N THR A 499 4.17 32.49 3.46
CA THR A 499 4.94 33.29 2.48
C THR A 499 6.43 33.26 2.77
N SER A 500 6.88 32.59 3.82
CA SER A 500 8.30 32.44 4.15
C SER A 500 9.03 31.72 3.02
N LYS A 501 10.27 32.16 2.76
CA LYS A 501 11.20 31.48 1.86
C LYS A 501 12.14 30.52 2.58
N ASP A 502 11.98 30.38 3.90
CA ASP A 502 12.79 29.47 4.69
C ASP A 502 12.48 28.01 4.32
N PHE A 503 13.49 27.33 3.82
CA PHE A 503 13.39 25.97 3.30
C PHE A 503 13.04 24.95 4.39
N GLY A 504 13.66 25.09 5.57
CA GLY A 504 13.40 24.21 6.72
C GLY A 504 11.98 24.34 7.24
N LEU A 505 11.48 25.59 7.37
CA LEU A 505 10.11 25.85 7.80
C LEU A 505 9.07 25.27 6.82
N ARG A 506 9.28 25.44 5.51
CA ARG A 506 8.38 24.89 4.50
C ARG A 506 8.38 23.37 4.51
N PHE A 507 9.55 22.78 4.61
CA PHE A 507 9.67 21.32 4.71
C PHE A 507 9.01 20.80 5.99
N PHE A 508 9.18 21.48 7.13
CA PHE A 508 8.49 21.13 8.36
C PHE A 508 6.97 21.13 8.19
N TYR A 509 6.41 22.17 7.56
CA TYR A 509 4.97 22.26 7.33
C TYR A 509 4.46 21.10 6.45
N PHE A 510 5.22 20.75 5.41
CA PHE A 510 4.90 19.59 4.58
C PHE A 510 4.99 18.27 5.36
N ALA A 511 6.08 18.03 6.08
CA ALA A 511 6.27 16.82 6.86
C ALA A 511 5.19 16.67 7.94
N PHE A 512 4.84 17.76 8.63
CA PHE A 512 3.77 17.73 9.62
C PHE A 512 2.39 17.49 8.99
N ALA A 513 2.13 18.00 7.80
CA ALA A 513 0.91 17.67 7.02
C ALA A 513 0.87 16.20 6.63
N CYS A 514 2.00 15.59 6.24
CA CYS A 514 2.11 14.15 6.02
C CYS A 514 1.81 13.35 7.30
N LEU A 515 2.24 13.86 8.48
CA LEU A 515 1.92 13.24 9.76
C LEU A 515 0.43 13.30 10.07
N LEU A 516 -0.22 14.44 9.90
CA LEU A 516 -1.68 14.58 10.11
C LEU A 516 -2.48 13.65 9.18
N TYR A 517 -2.04 13.52 7.93
CA TYR A 517 -2.59 12.54 7.00
C TYR A 517 -2.44 11.11 7.51
N SER A 518 -1.25 10.74 7.98
CA SER A 518 -0.98 9.40 8.50
C SER A 518 -1.74 9.12 9.80
N ILE A 519 -1.88 10.10 10.69
CA ILE A 519 -2.74 9.99 11.89
C ILE A 519 -4.19 9.71 11.49
N TRP A 520 -4.75 10.50 10.56
CA TRP A 520 -6.10 10.26 10.07
C TRP A 520 -6.29 8.84 9.55
N ARG A 521 -5.38 8.34 8.72
CA ARG A 521 -5.48 6.99 8.15
C ARG A 521 -5.33 5.90 9.21
N ALA A 522 -4.47 6.11 10.22
CA ALA A 522 -4.34 5.19 11.35
C ALA A 522 -5.59 5.22 12.26
N VAL A 523 -6.18 6.39 12.50
CA VAL A 523 -7.46 6.52 13.22
C VAL A 523 -8.55 5.74 12.50
N ASP A 524 -8.67 5.92 11.19
CA ASP A 524 -9.68 5.23 10.38
C ASP A 524 -9.51 3.71 10.45
N LEU A 525 -8.28 3.18 10.34
CA LEU A 525 -7.99 1.77 10.54
C LEU A 525 -8.47 1.27 11.91
N LEU A 526 -7.98 1.93 12.97
CA LEU A 526 -8.23 1.47 14.35
C LEU A 526 -9.72 1.55 14.72
N VAL A 527 -10.42 2.56 14.22
CA VAL A 527 -11.87 2.71 14.43
C VAL A 527 -12.65 1.63 13.66
N GLN A 528 -12.30 1.38 12.40
CA GLN A 528 -12.93 0.32 11.62
C GLN A 528 -12.76 -1.04 12.30
N VAL A 529 -11.53 -1.40 12.65
CA VAL A 529 -11.23 -2.70 13.28
C VAL A 529 -11.96 -2.85 14.62
N GLU A 530 -12.03 -1.81 15.43
CA GLU A 530 -12.73 -1.88 16.73
C GLU A 530 -14.25 -2.02 16.56
N LEU A 531 -14.83 -1.38 15.55
CA LEU A 531 -16.29 -1.38 15.36
C LEU A 531 -16.78 -2.56 14.51
N THR A 532 -15.99 -2.98 13.50
CA THR A 532 -16.41 -3.98 12.52
C THR A 532 -15.58 -5.27 12.58
N GLY A 533 -14.42 -5.24 13.22
CA GLY A 533 -13.44 -6.34 13.21
C GLY A 533 -12.60 -6.42 11.93
N GLU A 534 -12.81 -5.53 10.96
CA GLU A 534 -12.16 -5.55 9.66
C GLU A 534 -11.75 -4.14 9.21
N TYR A 535 -10.80 -4.08 8.29
CA TYR A 535 -10.42 -2.82 7.64
C TYR A 535 -10.83 -2.82 6.17
N GLU A 536 -11.65 -1.85 5.81
CA GLU A 536 -11.97 -1.55 4.43
C GLU A 536 -11.25 -0.26 3.97
N ARG A 537 -10.88 -0.21 2.70
CA ARG A 537 -10.19 0.96 2.13
C ARG A 537 -11.02 2.23 2.13
N SER A 538 -12.35 2.08 2.04
CA SER A 538 -13.27 3.20 2.09
C SER A 538 -13.31 3.74 3.51
N PRO A 539 -12.82 4.96 3.78
CA PRO A 539 -12.77 5.47 5.14
C PRO A 539 -14.19 5.68 5.68
N ILE A 540 -14.44 5.14 6.88
CA ILE A 540 -15.63 5.48 7.66
C ILE A 540 -15.42 6.75 8.49
N VAL A 541 -14.17 7.03 8.85
CA VAL A 541 -13.77 8.27 9.50
C VAL A 541 -13.24 9.24 8.46
N THR A 542 -13.95 10.33 8.21
CA THR A 542 -13.50 11.34 7.25
C THR A 542 -12.31 12.15 7.81
N ALA A 543 -11.52 12.73 6.92
CA ALA A 543 -10.47 13.67 7.32
C ALA A 543 -11.03 14.79 8.21
N ASP A 544 -12.18 15.37 7.83
CA ASP A 544 -12.82 16.47 8.57
C ASP A 544 -13.26 16.04 9.96
N ASN A 545 -13.74 14.80 10.14
CA ASN A 545 -14.09 14.26 11.46
C ASN A 545 -12.85 14.13 12.35
N THR A 546 -11.77 13.52 11.85
CA THR A 546 -10.50 13.40 12.57
C THR A 546 -9.95 14.78 12.95
N LEU A 547 -9.97 15.71 12.01
CA LEU A 547 -9.49 17.07 12.22
C LEU A 547 -10.31 17.81 13.30
N THR A 548 -11.63 17.66 13.26
CA THR A 548 -12.52 18.27 14.27
C THR A 548 -12.22 17.72 15.66
N LEU A 549 -11.92 16.43 15.78
CA LEU A 549 -11.58 15.80 17.05
C LEU A 549 -10.17 16.14 17.51
N LEU A 550 -9.19 16.17 16.61
CA LEU A 550 -7.84 16.66 16.89
C LEU A 550 -7.90 18.10 17.45
N ARG A 551 -8.77 18.94 16.91
CA ARG A 551 -8.99 20.27 17.39
C ARG A 551 -9.52 20.29 18.84
N LYS A 552 -10.47 19.44 19.19
CA LYS A 552 -10.98 19.31 20.56
C LYS A 552 -9.91 18.83 21.54
N GLU A 553 -9.06 17.89 21.12
CA GLU A 553 -7.95 17.38 21.92
C GLU A 553 -6.87 18.45 22.18
N THR A 554 -6.69 19.43 21.29
CA THR A 554 -5.81 20.57 21.52
C THR A 554 -6.37 21.60 22.53
N GLY A 555 -7.48 21.28 23.20
CA GLY A 555 -8.16 22.18 24.14
C GLY A 555 -8.96 23.28 23.44
N ILE A 556 -9.43 23.02 22.24
CA ILE A 556 -10.26 23.92 21.47
C ILE A 556 -11.68 23.33 21.44
N GLY A 557 -12.49 23.72 22.40
CA GLY A 557 -13.89 23.33 22.55
C GLY A 557 -14.84 24.13 21.66
#